data_83fce5dcc5d5b091b81b3e72c79bfce2
#
_entry.id   83fce5dcc5d5b091b81b3e72c79bfce2
#
_cell.length_a   1.000
_cell.length_b   1.000
_cell.length_c   1.000
_cell.angle_alpha   90.00
_cell.angle_beta   90.00
_cell.angle_gamma   90.00
#
_symmetry.space_group_name_H-M   'P 1'
#
loop_
_entity.id
_entity.type
_entity.pdbx_description
1 polymer ?
#
loop_
_entity_poly.entity_id
_entity_poly.type
_entity_poly.pdbx_seq_one_letter_code
_entity_poly.pdbx_strand_id
1 'polypeptide(L)'
;MRVATRYSHSIPKLVCPDGEDGLIISTENLNRIVNIDKEKMLVTVESGVTLMQLIDEAAKSGLALPYTPYWLGLTIGGLLGTGAHGSTLWADGSAIHDHVVQMRIVTPGSHEDGYATVRTLEDNGELDGEMMAAKVSLGVLGVISQVRY
;
A
#
# COMPACT_ATOMS: atom_id res chain seq x y z
N MET A 1 2.03 8.00 16.70
CA MET A 1 2.79 7.80 15.44
C MET A 1 1.83 7.69 14.27
N ARG A 2 2.14 8.28 13.13
CA ARG A 2 1.38 8.21 11.88
C ARG A 2 2.33 7.92 10.72
N VAL A 3 1.78 7.51 9.59
CA VAL A 3 2.55 7.22 8.36
C VAL A 3 2.07 8.12 7.23
N ALA A 4 2.98 8.73 6.50
CA ALA A 4 2.64 9.54 5.33
C ALA A 4 3.81 9.55 4.33
N THR A 5 3.50 9.65 3.05
CA THR A 5 4.51 9.90 2.00
C THR A 5 4.54 11.36 1.60
N ARG A 6 3.36 11.94 1.38
CA ARG A 6 3.17 13.36 1.03
C ARG A 6 2.01 13.94 1.81
N TYR A 7 2.10 15.21 2.14
CA TYR A 7 1.08 15.90 2.94
C TYR A 7 -0.06 16.51 2.11
N SER A 8 0.05 16.46 0.79
CA SER A 8 -0.77 17.29 -0.11
C SER A 8 -2.17 16.75 -0.38
N HIS A 9 -2.49 15.52 -0.03
CA HIS A 9 -3.78 14.90 -0.37
C HIS A 9 -4.47 14.18 0.79
N SER A 10 -3.93 14.24 1.99
CA SER A 10 -4.53 13.61 3.16
C SER A 10 -5.22 14.65 4.05
N ILE A 11 -6.24 14.20 4.78
CA ILE A 11 -6.85 15.05 5.81
C ILE A 11 -5.98 15.07 7.08
N PRO A 12 -5.91 16.21 7.78
CA PRO A 12 -5.05 16.37 8.97
C PRO A 12 -5.26 15.26 10.02
N LYS A 13 -6.49 14.83 10.27
CA LYS A 13 -6.80 13.78 11.26
C LYS A 13 -6.14 12.44 10.96
N LEU A 14 -5.83 12.13 9.70
CA LEU A 14 -5.15 10.89 9.34
C LEU A 14 -3.62 11.01 9.39
N VAL A 15 -3.09 12.20 9.14
CA VAL A 15 -1.65 12.41 8.96
C VAL A 15 -0.99 12.99 10.20
N CYS A 16 -1.66 13.95 10.88
CA CYS A 16 -1.09 14.60 12.04
C CYS A 16 -1.12 13.65 13.25
N PRO A 17 0.02 13.41 13.89
CA PRO A 17 0.05 12.71 15.15
C PRO A 17 -0.46 13.62 16.27
N ASP A 18 -1.06 13.04 17.29
CA ASP A 18 -1.49 13.79 18.47
C ASP A 18 -0.32 14.05 19.43
N GLY A 19 -0.35 15.19 20.12
CA GLY A 19 0.59 15.56 21.15
C GLY A 19 1.93 16.12 20.64
N GLU A 20 2.75 16.62 21.57
CA GLU A 20 4.05 17.23 21.30
C GLU A 20 5.10 16.22 20.86
N ASP A 21 5.00 14.96 21.33
CA ASP A 21 5.90 13.85 20.98
C ASP A 21 5.42 13.07 19.75
N GLY A 22 4.54 13.65 18.96
CA GLY A 22 3.98 13.02 17.78
C GLY A 22 5.03 12.77 16.71
N LEU A 23 5.06 11.54 16.15
CA LEU A 23 6.00 11.13 15.10
C LEU A 23 5.28 10.81 13.80
N ILE A 24 5.81 11.33 12.69
CA ILE A 24 5.41 10.92 11.34
C ILE A 24 6.55 10.12 10.72
N ILE A 25 6.23 8.92 10.23
CA ILE A 25 7.14 8.10 9.44
C ILE A 25 6.88 8.40 7.97
N SER A 26 7.88 8.94 7.27
CA SER A 26 7.80 9.15 5.83
C SER A 26 8.13 7.87 5.06
N THR A 27 7.29 7.53 4.10
CA THR A 27 7.54 6.43 3.14
C THR A 27 8.05 6.94 1.80
N GLU A 28 8.47 8.19 1.70
CA GLU A 28 8.93 8.82 0.46
C GLU A 28 10.09 8.09 -0.21
N ASN A 29 10.99 7.53 0.59
CA ASN A 29 12.13 6.76 0.11
C ASN A 29 11.83 5.28 -0.18
N LEU A 30 10.62 4.81 0.11
CA LEU A 30 10.13 3.49 -0.28
C LEU A 30 9.45 3.60 -1.65
N ASN A 31 10.21 3.86 -2.70
CA ASN A 31 9.69 4.26 -4.01
C ASN A 31 10.17 3.38 -5.18
N ARG A 32 10.58 2.14 -4.90
CA ARG A 32 11.06 1.22 -5.93
C ARG A 32 9.96 0.31 -6.45
N ILE A 33 9.95 0.08 -7.77
CA ILE A 33 9.33 -1.10 -8.37
C ILE A 33 10.29 -2.26 -8.15
N VAL A 34 9.93 -3.20 -7.30
CA VAL A 34 10.82 -4.29 -6.86
C VAL A 34 10.89 -5.41 -7.88
N ASN A 35 9.75 -5.78 -8.44
CA ASN A 35 9.66 -6.83 -9.44
C ASN A 35 8.39 -6.70 -10.28
N ILE A 36 8.47 -7.07 -11.57
CA ILE A 36 7.32 -7.25 -12.46
C ILE A 36 7.40 -8.65 -13.04
N ASP A 37 6.48 -9.51 -12.64
CA ASP A 37 6.31 -10.86 -13.14
C ASP A 37 5.25 -10.85 -14.25
N LYS A 38 5.71 -10.81 -15.51
CA LYS A 38 4.83 -10.71 -16.68
C LYS A 38 3.99 -11.96 -16.89
N GLU A 39 4.53 -13.14 -16.55
CA GLU A 39 3.84 -14.41 -16.76
C GLU A 39 2.65 -14.55 -15.82
N LYS A 40 2.83 -14.11 -14.58
CA LYS A 40 1.78 -14.12 -13.55
C LYS A 40 0.95 -12.86 -13.53
N MET A 41 1.33 -11.84 -14.30
CA MET A 41 0.72 -10.50 -14.28
C MET A 41 0.71 -9.89 -12.88
N LEU A 42 1.83 -10.06 -12.14
CA LEU A 42 1.98 -9.56 -10.78
C LEU A 42 3.10 -8.52 -10.70
N VAL A 43 2.87 -7.49 -9.91
CA VAL A 43 3.89 -6.48 -9.60
C VAL A 43 4.13 -6.40 -8.10
N THR A 44 5.39 -6.23 -7.72
CA THR A 44 5.80 -5.97 -6.33
C THR A 44 6.39 -4.58 -6.24
N VAL A 45 5.81 -3.74 -5.41
CA VAL A 45 6.19 -2.33 -5.26
C VAL A 45 6.34 -1.93 -3.80
N GLU A 46 7.18 -0.95 -3.54
CA GLU A 46 7.25 -0.29 -2.24
C GLU A 46 6.10 0.71 -2.07
N SER A 47 5.70 0.96 -0.84
CA SER A 47 4.47 1.70 -0.51
C SER A 47 4.46 3.17 -0.94
N GLY A 48 5.63 3.78 -1.11
CA GLY A 48 5.79 5.17 -1.56
C GLY A 48 5.82 5.35 -3.07
N VAL A 49 5.77 4.26 -3.86
CA VAL A 49 5.59 4.32 -5.32
C VAL A 49 4.26 5.01 -5.62
N THR A 50 4.27 5.98 -6.54
CA THR A 50 3.02 6.62 -6.98
C THR A 50 2.27 5.76 -8.00
N LEU A 51 0.96 5.95 -8.08
CA LEU A 51 0.14 5.26 -9.08
C LEU A 51 0.62 5.56 -10.51
N MET A 52 1.06 6.79 -10.78
CA MET A 52 1.65 7.17 -12.08
C MET A 52 2.89 6.33 -12.40
N GLN A 53 3.84 6.25 -11.45
CA GLN A 53 5.06 5.46 -11.64
C GLN A 53 4.74 3.99 -11.91
N LEU A 54 3.77 3.43 -11.17
CA LEU A 54 3.35 2.05 -11.39
C LEU A 54 2.76 1.83 -12.78
N ILE A 55 1.86 2.73 -13.23
CA ILE A 55 1.25 2.65 -14.57
C ILE A 55 2.32 2.70 -15.64
N ASP A 56 3.27 3.63 -15.54
CA ASP A 56 4.35 3.79 -16.51
C ASP A 56 5.26 2.55 -16.59
N GLU A 57 5.63 1.97 -15.46
CA GLU A 57 6.46 0.77 -15.42
C GLU A 57 5.71 -0.49 -15.90
N ALA A 58 4.43 -0.63 -15.54
CA ALA A 58 3.58 -1.70 -16.05
C ALA A 58 3.46 -1.62 -17.57
N ALA A 59 3.21 -0.42 -18.13
CA ALA A 59 3.11 -0.20 -19.56
C ALA A 59 4.39 -0.56 -20.32
N LYS A 60 5.58 -0.21 -19.81
CA LYS A 60 6.88 -0.63 -20.36
C LYS A 60 7.04 -2.15 -20.41
N SER A 61 6.33 -2.84 -19.53
CA SER A 61 6.31 -4.30 -19.47
C SER A 61 5.21 -4.95 -20.31
N GLY A 62 4.39 -4.15 -20.99
CA GLY A 62 3.25 -4.61 -21.76
C GLY A 62 2.03 -4.98 -20.91
N LEU A 63 1.99 -4.49 -19.66
CA LEU A 63 0.90 -4.72 -18.71
C LEU A 63 0.11 -3.43 -18.47
N ALA A 64 -1.13 -3.58 -18.04
CA ALA A 64 -1.99 -2.46 -17.65
C ALA A 64 -2.77 -2.82 -16.39
N LEU A 65 -3.08 -1.83 -15.58
CA LEU A 65 -4.03 -1.99 -14.48
C LEU A 65 -5.45 -2.06 -15.03
N PRO A 66 -6.33 -2.90 -14.48
CA PRO A 66 -7.71 -3.03 -14.99
C PRO A 66 -8.53 -1.75 -14.77
N TYR A 67 -8.16 -0.94 -13.83
CA TYR A 67 -8.73 0.39 -13.53
C TYR A 67 -7.77 1.19 -12.65
N THR A 68 -8.05 2.48 -12.50
CA THR A 68 -7.29 3.36 -11.60
C THR A 68 -8.21 4.40 -10.95
N PRO A 69 -7.91 4.83 -9.71
CA PRO A 69 -8.42 6.12 -9.21
C PRO A 69 -7.97 7.26 -10.14
N TYR A 70 -8.75 8.33 -10.20
CA TYR A 70 -8.46 9.45 -11.11
C TYR A 70 -7.18 10.23 -10.75
N TRP A 71 -6.77 10.23 -9.47
CA TRP A 71 -5.61 10.97 -8.99
C TRP A 71 -4.34 10.12 -9.01
N LEU A 72 -3.52 10.30 -10.02
CA LEU A 72 -2.33 9.46 -10.26
C LEU A 72 -1.13 9.79 -9.36
N GLY A 73 -1.17 10.88 -8.63
CA GLY A 73 -0.11 11.29 -7.68
C GLY A 73 -0.19 10.61 -6.30
N LEU A 74 -1.21 9.81 -6.04
CA LEU A 74 -1.32 9.04 -4.81
C LEU A 74 -0.30 7.91 -4.76
N THR A 75 0.18 7.57 -3.58
CA THR A 75 1.10 6.45 -3.38
C THR A 75 0.34 5.16 -3.08
N ILE A 76 0.95 4.03 -3.41
CA ILE A 76 0.33 2.72 -3.25
C ILE A 76 -0.07 2.46 -1.79
N GLY A 77 0.80 2.78 -0.83
CA GLY A 77 0.46 2.66 0.59
C GLY A 77 -0.71 3.54 1.02
N GLY A 78 -0.79 4.75 0.47
CA GLY A 78 -1.91 5.67 0.72
C GLY A 78 -3.22 5.19 0.10
N LEU A 79 -3.18 4.69 -1.12
CA LEU A 79 -4.34 4.11 -1.81
C LEU A 79 -4.93 2.93 -1.03
N LEU A 80 -4.07 2.02 -0.57
CA LEU A 80 -4.49 0.88 0.23
C LEU A 80 -5.02 1.31 1.59
N GLY A 81 -4.24 2.09 2.33
CA GLY A 81 -4.59 2.50 3.68
C GLY A 81 -5.94 3.20 3.79
N THR A 82 -6.41 3.85 2.73
CA THR A 82 -7.69 4.58 2.70
C THR A 82 -8.77 3.93 1.86
N GLY A 83 -8.52 2.76 1.29
CA GLY A 83 -9.51 2.04 0.47
C GLY A 83 -9.85 2.76 -0.84
N ALA A 84 -8.87 3.40 -1.46
CA ALA A 84 -9.09 4.09 -2.72
C ALA A 84 -9.55 3.14 -3.83
N HIS A 85 -10.49 3.61 -4.63
CA HIS A 85 -11.10 2.81 -5.69
C HIS A 85 -11.26 3.61 -6.98
N GLY A 86 -11.40 2.89 -8.07
CA GLY A 86 -11.78 3.43 -9.36
C GLY A 86 -13.20 3.02 -9.73
N SER A 87 -13.45 2.92 -11.03
CA SER A 87 -14.70 2.44 -11.61
C SER A 87 -14.38 1.59 -12.82
N THR A 88 -14.87 0.37 -12.88
CA THR A 88 -14.62 -0.55 -13.98
C THR A 88 -15.80 -1.48 -14.23
N LEU A 89 -15.95 -1.91 -15.50
CA LEU A 89 -16.85 -3.01 -15.89
C LEU A 89 -16.06 -4.28 -16.26
N TRP A 90 -14.74 -4.28 -16.12
CA TRP A 90 -13.86 -5.35 -16.60
C TRP A 90 -13.52 -6.40 -15.53
N ALA A 91 -13.73 -6.11 -14.26
CA ALA A 91 -13.37 -6.99 -13.17
C ALA A 91 -14.41 -6.94 -12.05
N ASP A 92 -14.45 -7.98 -11.25
CA ASP A 92 -15.26 -8.09 -10.03
C ASP A 92 -14.59 -7.30 -8.90
N GLY A 93 -14.60 -6.03 -8.95
CA GLY A 93 -13.98 -5.16 -7.96
C GLY A 93 -13.34 -3.95 -8.62
N SER A 94 -13.35 -2.84 -7.94
CA SER A 94 -12.81 -1.57 -8.42
C SER A 94 -11.89 -0.88 -7.42
N ALA A 95 -11.57 -1.55 -6.31
CA ALA A 95 -10.65 -1.05 -5.31
C ALA A 95 -9.23 -1.62 -5.50
N ILE A 96 -8.22 -0.80 -5.29
CA ILE A 96 -6.82 -1.24 -5.43
C ILE A 96 -6.53 -2.46 -4.54
N HIS A 97 -7.14 -2.50 -3.36
CA HIS A 97 -6.94 -3.59 -2.41
C HIS A 97 -7.59 -4.93 -2.83
N ASP A 98 -8.51 -4.94 -3.79
CA ASP A 98 -9.14 -6.17 -4.30
C ASP A 98 -8.11 -7.09 -4.97
N HIS A 99 -7.04 -6.52 -5.53
CA HIS A 99 -6.00 -7.26 -6.27
C HIS A 99 -4.72 -7.50 -5.46
N VAL A 100 -4.69 -7.14 -4.19
CA VAL A 100 -3.52 -7.37 -3.34
C VAL A 100 -3.43 -8.84 -2.95
N VAL A 101 -2.31 -9.47 -3.34
CA VAL A 101 -2.03 -10.88 -3.02
C VAL A 101 -1.03 -11.06 -1.87
N GLN A 102 -0.20 -10.04 -1.61
CA GLN A 102 0.76 -10.06 -0.50
C GLN A 102 1.04 -8.64 -0.01
N MET A 103 1.23 -8.50 1.28
CA MET A 103 1.59 -7.22 1.92
C MET A 103 2.66 -7.43 2.99
N ARG A 104 3.67 -6.56 3.00
CA ARG A 104 4.67 -6.50 4.09
C ARG A 104 4.39 -5.28 4.94
N ILE A 105 4.18 -5.53 6.23
CA ILE A 105 3.88 -4.50 7.24
C ILE A 105 4.96 -4.52 8.31
N VAL A 106 5.46 -3.35 8.69
CA VAL A 106 6.32 -3.18 9.86
C VAL A 106 5.44 -2.80 11.04
N THR A 107 5.45 -3.63 12.06
CA THR A 107 4.67 -3.46 13.30
C THR A 107 5.60 -3.26 14.49
N PRO A 108 5.13 -2.68 15.60
CA PRO A 108 5.89 -2.71 16.85
C PRO A 108 6.25 -4.14 17.25
N GLY A 109 7.46 -4.34 17.72
CA GLY A 109 7.99 -5.61 18.22
C GLY A 109 8.50 -5.48 19.64
N SER A 110 9.00 -6.57 20.20
CA SER A 110 9.63 -6.61 21.51
C SER A 110 11.02 -5.95 21.48
N HIS A 111 11.64 -5.78 22.67
CA HIS A 111 13.04 -5.36 22.76
C HIS A 111 13.98 -6.36 22.06
N GLU A 112 13.67 -7.66 22.12
CA GLU A 112 14.45 -8.73 21.49
C GLU A 112 14.41 -8.64 19.96
N ASP A 113 13.30 -8.13 19.41
CA ASP A 113 13.10 -7.87 17.97
C ASP A 113 13.68 -6.52 17.52
N GLY A 114 14.34 -5.77 18.40
CA GLY A 114 14.78 -4.40 18.12
C GLY A 114 13.64 -3.40 18.00
N TYR A 115 12.54 -3.65 18.72
CA TYR A 115 11.31 -2.85 18.77
C TYR A 115 10.45 -2.79 17.49
N ALA A 116 10.84 -3.52 16.44
CA ALA A 116 10.06 -3.58 15.21
C ALA A 116 10.14 -4.97 14.57
N THR A 117 9.01 -5.45 14.06
CA THR A 117 8.91 -6.74 13.38
C THR A 117 8.33 -6.54 11.99
N VAL A 118 8.92 -7.21 10.99
CA VAL A 118 8.37 -7.26 9.64
C VAL A 118 7.47 -8.48 9.51
N ARG A 119 6.20 -8.24 9.19
CA ARG A 119 5.20 -9.28 8.97
C ARG A 119 4.86 -9.33 7.49
N THR A 120 4.77 -10.54 6.94
CA THR A 120 4.29 -10.77 5.58
C THR A 120 2.92 -11.42 5.67
N LEU A 121 1.93 -10.76 5.11
CA LEU A 121 0.55 -11.24 5.01
C LEU A 121 0.32 -11.68 3.57
N GLU A 122 -0.31 -12.82 3.37
CA GLU A 122 -0.63 -13.39 2.06
C GLU A 122 -2.14 -13.63 1.94
N ASP A 123 -2.67 -13.37 0.77
CA ASP A 123 -4.05 -13.70 0.45
C ASP A 123 -4.12 -15.17 0.00
N ASN A 124 -4.59 -16.03 0.87
CA ASN A 124 -4.71 -17.46 0.63
C ASN A 124 -6.08 -17.85 0.04
N GLY A 125 -6.90 -16.85 -0.34
CA GLY A 125 -8.27 -17.06 -0.81
C GLY A 125 -9.26 -17.44 0.29
N GLU A 126 -8.81 -17.58 1.52
CA GLU A 126 -9.65 -17.67 2.71
C GLU A 126 -9.96 -16.25 3.19
N LEU A 127 -11.09 -16.07 3.85
CA LEU A 127 -11.40 -14.82 4.56
C LEU A 127 -10.49 -14.69 5.79
N ASP A 128 -9.20 -14.62 5.56
CA ASP A 128 -8.21 -14.33 6.60
C ASP A 128 -8.44 -12.91 7.11
N GLY A 129 -8.95 -12.81 8.32
CA GLY A 129 -9.31 -11.54 8.93
C GLY A 129 -8.16 -10.55 9.03
N GLU A 130 -6.91 -11.03 9.09
CA GLU A 130 -5.74 -10.19 9.21
C GLU A 130 -5.38 -9.47 7.90
N MET A 131 -5.31 -10.20 6.79
CA MET A 131 -5.09 -9.60 5.46
C MET A 131 -6.22 -8.64 5.10
N MET A 132 -7.47 -9.02 5.36
CA MET A 132 -8.63 -8.17 5.12
C MET A 132 -8.56 -6.87 5.93
N ALA A 133 -8.19 -6.95 7.22
CA ALA A 133 -8.01 -5.77 8.05
C ALA A 133 -6.84 -4.89 7.57
N ALA A 134 -5.78 -5.49 7.04
CA ALA A 134 -4.60 -4.78 6.55
C ALA A 134 -4.87 -4.02 5.25
N LYS A 135 -5.73 -4.54 4.37
CA LYS A 135 -6.06 -3.96 3.06
C LYS A 135 -6.62 -2.53 3.14
N VAL A 136 -7.34 -2.18 4.22
CA VAL A 136 -7.88 -0.81 4.46
C VAL A 136 -7.69 -0.43 5.92
N SER A 137 -6.46 -0.40 6.39
CA SER A 137 -6.14 -0.28 7.81
C SER A 137 -6.04 1.16 8.34
N LEU A 138 -6.12 2.18 7.50
CA LEU A 138 -5.85 3.59 7.86
C LEU A 138 -4.47 3.78 8.54
N GLY A 139 -3.54 2.85 8.32
CA GLY A 139 -2.22 2.86 8.93
C GLY A 139 -2.18 2.48 10.41
N VAL A 140 -3.27 1.96 10.99
CA VAL A 140 -3.32 1.64 12.43
C VAL A 140 -2.67 0.29 12.77
N LEU A 141 -2.52 -0.59 11.81
CA LEU A 141 -1.89 -1.90 12.00
C LEU A 141 -0.36 -1.89 11.83
N GLY A 142 0.19 -0.80 11.33
CA GLY A 142 1.63 -0.66 11.10
C GLY A 142 1.96 0.12 9.84
N VAL A 143 3.23 0.10 9.45
CA VAL A 143 3.74 0.76 8.25
C VAL A 143 3.78 -0.23 7.10
N ILE A 144 2.94 -0.04 6.11
CA ILE A 144 3.03 -0.82 4.85
C ILE A 144 4.35 -0.47 4.18
N SER A 145 5.22 -1.44 3.99
CA SER A 145 6.52 -1.25 3.34
C SER A 145 6.51 -1.69 1.89
N GLN A 146 5.82 -2.79 1.58
CA GLN A 146 5.79 -3.38 0.26
C GLN A 146 4.46 -4.06 0.00
N VAL A 147 4.04 -4.07 -1.26
CA VAL A 147 2.79 -4.71 -1.71
C VAL A 147 3.05 -5.46 -3.00
N ARG A 148 2.40 -6.62 -3.14
CA ARG A 148 2.34 -7.41 -4.37
C ARG A 148 0.88 -7.57 -4.81
N TYR A 149 0.59 -7.26 -6.05
CA TYR A 149 -0.75 -7.33 -6.64
C TYR A 149 -0.70 -7.42 -8.16
#